data_70e450592b45f10c9b85b76223b6370d
#
_entry.id   70e450592b45f10c9b85b76223b6370d
#
_cell.length_a   1.000
_cell.length_b   1.000
_cell.length_c   1.000
_cell.angle_alpha   90.00
_cell.angle_beta   90.00
_cell.angle_gamma   90.00
#
_symmetry.space_group_name_H-M   'P 1'
#
loop_
_entity.id
_entity.type
_entity.pdbx_description
1 polymer ?
#
loop_
_entity_poly.entity_id
_entity_poly.type
_entity_poly.pdbx_seq_one_letter_code
_entity_poly.pdbx_strand_id
1 'polypeptide(L)'
;MVSCLQALPLAAAENFFTTTGYSFVRRSGRQSYAVKVDFPVDGEAHALDSVKAWICDILDVDEPQELDEANFENVMQQSYDTFLKEDSGMSRRVEIVRSYEDEEIVTYQSQVVDRDTATWRDEDCASFSKKDGHRLGIKEIFKCPERKIKQLMWQFRGDLPVGVSDPDELVVGDAGYIDGWVVVIGPARGYTGAAYLIRYQVAEPYLQGKRTGGYYDGEEDDE
;
A
#
# COMPACT_ATOMS: atom_id res chain seq x y z
N MET A 1 -12.57 -47.67 -31.74
CA MET A 1 -12.43 -46.18 -31.68
C MET A 1 -12.14 -45.82 -30.22
N VAL A 2 -10.89 -45.51 -29.92
CA VAL A 2 -10.47 -45.12 -28.58
C VAL A 2 -10.50 -43.57 -28.54
N SER A 3 -11.43 -43.02 -27.77
CA SER A 3 -11.55 -41.59 -27.58
C SER A 3 -10.46 -41.15 -26.62
N CYS A 4 -9.47 -40.41 -27.14
CA CYS A 4 -8.44 -39.74 -26.36
C CYS A 4 -9.06 -38.48 -25.72
N LEU A 5 -9.46 -38.58 -24.46
CA LEU A 5 -9.73 -37.40 -23.62
C LEU A 5 -8.40 -36.68 -23.40
N GLN A 6 -8.19 -35.60 -24.15
CA GLN A 6 -7.15 -34.64 -23.81
C GLN A 6 -7.57 -33.96 -22.51
N ALA A 7 -6.83 -34.27 -21.43
CA ALA A 7 -6.90 -33.47 -20.23
C ALA A 7 -6.41 -32.04 -20.59
N LEU A 8 -7.30 -31.09 -20.51
CA LEU A 8 -6.93 -29.67 -20.53
C LEU A 8 -5.96 -29.44 -19.36
N PRO A 9 -4.85 -28.71 -19.58
CA PRO A 9 -4.00 -28.36 -18.45
C PRO A 9 -4.86 -27.60 -17.44
N LEU A 10 -4.86 -28.07 -16.18
CA LEU A 10 -5.35 -27.27 -15.06
C LEU A 10 -4.63 -25.94 -15.19
N ALA A 11 -5.41 -24.86 -15.31
CA ALA A 11 -4.87 -23.52 -15.21
C ALA A 11 -3.97 -23.48 -13.97
N ALA A 12 -2.74 -23.01 -14.12
CA ALA A 12 -1.84 -22.79 -13.01
C ALA A 12 -2.63 -22.08 -11.91
N ALA A 13 -2.65 -22.65 -10.72
CA ALA A 13 -3.25 -21.98 -9.58
C ALA A 13 -2.63 -20.59 -9.51
N GLU A 14 -3.46 -19.58 -9.66
CA GLU A 14 -3.03 -18.18 -9.63
C GLU A 14 -2.29 -17.98 -8.32
N ASN A 15 -1.00 -17.61 -8.37
CA ASN A 15 -0.15 -17.35 -7.20
C ASN A 15 -0.54 -16.02 -6.56
N PHE A 16 -1.81 -15.87 -6.19
CA PHE A 16 -2.30 -14.73 -5.44
C PHE A 16 -1.94 -14.86 -3.96
N PHE A 17 -1.66 -13.73 -3.37
CA PHE A 17 -1.37 -13.66 -1.94
C PHE A 17 -2.60 -14.05 -1.12
N THR A 18 -2.43 -15.00 -0.23
CA THR A 18 -3.37 -15.21 0.86
C THR A 18 -3.01 -14.28 2.00
N THR A 19 -3.98 -13.52 2.50
CA THR A 19 -3.78 -12.59 3.61
C THR A 19 -4.64 -12.95 4.81
N THR A 20 -4.13 -12.68 6.01
CA THR A 20 -4.89 -12.73 7.26
C THR A 20 -4.97 -11.34 7.86
N GLY A 21 -6.17 -10.93 8.24
CA GLY A 21 -6.39 -9.64 8.90
C GLY A 21 -6.00 -9.70 10.37
N TYR A 22 -4.95 -8.97 10.77
CA TYR A 22 -4.57 -8.79 12.17
C TYR A 22 -5.03 -7.45 12.68
N SER A 23 -5.45 -7.40 13.95
CA SER A 23 -5.80 -6.16 14.61
C SER A 23 -5.34 -6.14 16.06
N PHE A 24 -4.79 -5.00 16.48
CA PHE A 24 -4.37 -4.76 17.84
C PHE A 24 -4.87 -3.39 18.28
N VAL A 25 -5.49 -3.31 19.47
CA VAL A 25 -5.96 -2.04 20.03
C VAL A 25 -5.68 -2.00 21.53
N ARG A 26 -4.99 -0.96 21.97
CA ARG A 26 -4.77 -0.67 23.39
C ARG A 26 -5.10 0.79 23.69
N ARG A 27 -5.49 1.03 24.93
CA ARG A 27 -5.82 2.38 25.44
C ARG A 27 -5.27 2.55 26.84
N SER A 28 -4.70 3.73 27.10
CA SER A 28 -4.27 4.16 28.42
C SER A 28 -4.68 5.62 28.62
N GLY A 29 -5.66 5.87 29.45
CA GLY A 29 -6.24 7.20 29.64
C GLY A 29 -6.80 7.78 28.35
N ARG A 30 -6.18 8.86 27.84
CA ARG A 30 -6.55 9.52 26.57
C ARG A 30 -5.77 9.00 25.37
N GLN A 31 -4.72 8.22 25.60
CA GLN A 31 -3.90 7.65 24.55
C GLN A 31 -4.54 6.39 23.97
N SER A 32 -4.39 6.20 22.68
CA SER A 32 -4.78 4.97 22.01
C SER A 32 -3.72 4.57 20.98
N TYR A 33 -3.48 3.28 20.89
CA TYR A 33 -2.65 2.68 19.87
C TYR A 33 -3.47 1.62 19.15
N ALA A 34 -3.64 1.76 17.85
CA ALA A 34 -4.46 0.87 17.05
C ALA A 34 -3.71 0.49 15.77
N VAL A 35 -3.58 -0.80 15.51
CA VAL A 35 -2.96 -1.36 14.31
C VAL A 35 -3.96 -2.29 13.64
N LYS A 36 -4.08 -2.19 12.31
CA LYS A 36 -4.81 -3.11 11.45
C LYS A 36 -3.95 -3.43 10.24
N VAL A 37 -3.73 -4.71 9.96
CA VAL A 37 -2.85 -5.17 8.89
C VAL A 37 -3.49 -6.33 8.13
N ASP A 38 -3.50 -6.25 6.80
CA ASP A 38 -3.69 -7.40 5.91
C ASP A 38 -2.34 -8.10 5.73
N PHE A 39 -2.03 -9.04 6.64
CA PHE A 39 -0.73 -9.69 6.68
C PHE A 39 -0.67 -10.84 5.67
N PRO A 40 0.35 -10.90 4.79
CA PRO A 40 0.48 -11.98 3.83
C PRO A 40 1.01 -13.24 4.51
N VAL A 41 0.26 -14.34 4.36
CA VAL A 41 0.59 -15.65 4.96
C VAL A 41 1.06 -16.67 3.93
N ASP A 42 0.66 -16.50 2.66
CA ASP A 42 1.07 -17.34 1.54
C ASP A 42 1.10 -16.51 0.25
N GLY A 43 1.90 -16.94 -0.72
CA GLY A 43 2.10 -16.28 -2.00
C GLY A 43 3.46 -16.60 -2.60
N GLU A 44 3.87 -15.84 -3.62
CA GLU A 44 5.18 -15.98 -4.24
C GLU A 44 6.28 -15.60 -3.24
N ALA A 45 7.23 -16.53 -2.98
CA ALA A 45 8.15 -16.45 -1.85
C ALA A 45 8.98 -15.16 -1.79
N HIS A 46 9.54 -14.73 -2.93
CA HIS A 46 10.38 -13.53 -2.96
C HIS A 46 9.59 -12.26 -2.66
N ALA A 47 8.39 -12.14 -3.24
CA ALA A 47 7.52 -10.99 -2.99
C ALA A 47 6.95 -11.05 -1.56
N LEU A 48 6.65 -12.25 -1.04
CA LEU A 48 6.18 -12.45 0.33
C LEU A 48 7.17 -11.89 1.36
N ASP A 49 8.45 -12.23 1.22
CA ASP A 49 9.50 -11.75 2.12
C ASP A 49 9.66 -10.22 2.05
N SER A 50 9.60 -9.66 0.84
CA SER A 50 9.72 -8.22 0.64
C SER A 50 8.53 -7.44 1.20
N VAL A 51 7.31 -7.94 1.03
CA VAL A 51 6.10 -7.34 1.61
C VAL A 51 6.16 -7.40 3.13
N LYS A 52 6.54 -8.56 3.71
CA LYS A 52 6.70 -8.69 5.17
C LYS A 52 7.73 -7.72 5.72
N ALA A 53 8.88 -7.59 5.07
CA ALA A 53 9.91 -6.63 5.47
C ALA A 53 9.37 -5.19 5.45
N TRP A 54 8.66 -4.79 4.40
CA TRP A 54 8.06 -3.46 4.32
C TRP A 54 6.99 -3.22 5.40
N ILE A 55 6.15 -4.22 5.69
CA ILE A 55 5.17 -4.15 6.80
C ILE A 55 5.89 -3.93 8.13
N CYS A 56 6.98 -4.66 8.38
CA CYS A 56 7.76 -4.52 9.60
C CYS A 56 8.39 -3.14 9.73
N ASP A 57 8.92 -2.57 8.64
CA ASP A 57 9.43 -1.19 8.62
C ASP A 57 8.35 -0.18 9.03
N ILE A 58 7.12 -0.31 8.51
CA ILE A 58 5.99 0.57 8.89
C ILE A 58 5.56 0.40 10.35
N LEU A 59 5.67 -0.82 10.89
CA LEU A 59 5.28 -1.14 12.26
C LEU A 59 6.41 -0.92 13.28
N ASP A 60 7.61 -0.53 12.81
CA ASP A 60 8.82 -0.37 13.63
C ASP A 60 9.18 -1.69 14.36
N VAL A 61 9.20 -2.79 13.60
CA VAL A 61 9.52 -4.14 14.08
C VAL A 61 10.85 -4.58 13.47
N ASP A 62 11.86 -4.80 14.33
CA ASP A 62 13.23 -5.08 13.89
C ASP A 62 13.40 -6.44 13.19
N GLU A 63 12.64 -7.44 13.60
CA GLU A 63 12.80 -8.82 13.12
C GLU A 63 11.53 -9.34 12.40
N PRO A 64 11.47 -9.24 11.03
CA PRO A 64 10.31 -9.66 10.25
C PRO A 64 9.83 -11.10 10.49
N GLN A 65 10.73 -12.02 10.82
CA GLN A 65 10.40 -13.41 11.12
C GLN A 65 9.62 -13.59 12.44
N GLU A 66 9.61 -12.60 13.31
CA GLU A 66 8.84 -12.63 14.56
C GLU A 66 7.39 -12.22 14.35
N LEU A 67 7.07 -11.58 13.21
CA LEU A 67 5.72 -11.14 12.91
C LEU A 67 4.93 -12.25 12.21
N ASP A 68 4.36 -13.14 13.00
CA ASP A 68 3.46 -14.21 12.58
C ASP A 68 2.17 -14.21 13.42
N GLU A 69 1.23 -15.10 13.10
CA GLU A 69 -0.06 -15.19 13.80
C GLU A 69 0.11 -15.43 15.30
N ALA A 70 1.07 -16.25 15.70
CA ALA A 70 1.28 -16.63 17.10
C ALA A 70 1.90 -15.50 17.93
N ASN A 71 2.72 -14.68 17.30
CA ASN A 71 3.50 -13.64 17.97
C ASN A 71 2.96 -12.23 17.77
N PHE A 72 2.07 -11.99 16.80
CA PHE A 72 1.58 -10.65 16.45
C PHE A 72 1.15 -9.82 17.67
N GLU A 73 0.35 -10.40 18.56
CA GLU A 73 -0.13 -9.68 19.75
C GLU A 73 1.01 -9.29 20.70
N ASN A 74 2.01 -10.17 20.88
CA ASN A 74 3.16 -9.91 21.74
C ASN A 74 4.07 -8.82 21.15
N VAL A 75 4.33 -8.88 19.86
CA VAL A 75 5.13 -7.87 19.14
C VAL A 75 4.44 -6.51 19.21
N MET A 76 3.15 -6.44 18.91
CA MET A 76 2.38 -5.19 19.02
C MET A 76 2.27 -4.67 20.45
N GLN A 77 2.26 -5.54 21.46
CA GLN A 77 2.31 -5.12 22.86
C GLN A 77 3.65 -4.45 23.19
N GLN A 78 4.77 -4.96 22.68
CA GLN A 78 6.09 -4.34 22.87
C GLN A 78 6.17 -2.96 22.20
N SER A 79 5.69 -2.86 20.93
CA SER A 79 5.59 -1.58 20.22
C SER A 79 4.71 -0.57 20.96
N TYR A 80 3.58 -1.02 21.52
CA TYR A 80 2.73 -0.17 22.37
C TYR A 80 3.43 0.31 23.64
N ASP A 81 4.17 -0.57 24.33
CA ASP A 81 4.90 -0.22 25.54
C ASP A 81 6.03 0.79 25.28
N THR A 82 6.67 0.70 24.11
CA THR A 82 7.64 1.68 23.61
C THR A 82 6.95 3.01 23.30
N PHE A 83 5.87 2.98 22.54
CA PHE A 83 5.06 4.15 22.21
C PHE A 83 4.59 4.91 23.46
N LEU A 84 4.16 4.22 24.51
CA LEU A 84 3.73 4.87 25.77
C LEU A 84 4.87 5.63 26.47
N LYS A 85 6.13 5.18 26.31
CA LYS A 85 7.28 5.80 26.94
C LYS A 85 7.77 7.03 26.17
N GLU A 86 7.73 6.95 24.86
CA GLU A 86 8.33 7.95 23.96
C GLU A 86 7.34 9.06 23.61
N ASP A 87 6.07 8.70 23.37
CA ASP A 87 5.04 9.59 22.82
C ASP A 87 3.90 9.86 23.83
N SER A 88 4.26 10.31 25.03
CA SER A 88 3.26 10.59 26.08
C SER A 88 2.24 11.64 25.66
N GLY A 89 0.95 11.25 25.62
CA GLY A 89 -0.16 12.12 25.21
C GLY A 89 -0.67 11.89 23.80
N MET A 90 0.07 11.21 22.94
CA MET A 90 -0.32 10.92 21.56
C MET A 90 -1.26 9.73 21.45
N SER A 91 -1.98 9.70 20.35
CA SER A 91 -2.70 8.51 19.87
C SER A 91 -2.22 8.18 18.47
N ARG A 92 -1.92 6.90 18.21
CA ARG A 92 -1.46 6.39 16.92
C ARG A 92 -2.44 5.38 16.35
N ARG A 93 -2.73 5.51 15.06
CA ARG A 93 -3.44 4.49 14.29
C ARG A 93 -2.63 4.15 13.06
N VAL A 94 -2.39 2.87 12.85
CA VAL A 94 -1.73 2.30 11.67
C VAL A 94 -2.73 1.39 10.96
N GLU A 95 -2.87 1.57 9.65
CA GLU A 95 -3.64 0.69 8.79
C GLU A 95 -2.79 0.31 7.58
N ILE A 96 -2.62 -0.99 7.34
CA ILE A 96 -1.85 -1.53 6.22
C ILE A 96 -2.76 -2.49 5.47
N VAL A 97 -2.96 -2.26 4.18
CA VAL A 97 -3.88 -3.04 3.36
C VAL A 97 -3.22 -3.46 2.04
N ARG A 98 -3.54 -4.66 1.57
CA ARG A 98 -3.28 -5.03 0.19
C ARG A 98 -4.27 -4.29 -0.69
N SER A 99 -3.79 -3.40 -1.55
CA SER A 99 -4.62 -2.50 -2.35
C SER A 99 -4.81 -2.95 -3.79
N TYR A 100 -3.90 -3.78 -4.30
CA TYR A 100 -3.95 -4.29 -5.67
C TYR A 100 -3.12 -5.57 -5.81
N GLU A 101 -3.53 -6.45 -6.72
CA GLU A 101 -2.74 -7.61 -7.10
C GLU A 101 -3.12 -8.11 -8.50
N ASP A 102 -2.11 -8.45 -9.30
CA ASP A 102 -2.25 -9.18 -10.56
C ASP A 102 -1.23 -10.33 -10.67
N GLU A 103 -1.05 -10.88 -11.84
CA GLU A 103 -0.09 -11.98 -12.06
C GLU A 103 1.37 -11.56 -11.86
N GLU A 104 1.71 -10.27 -12.03
CA GLU A 104 3.07 -9.77 -12.04
C GLU A 104 3.45 -9.05 -10.75
N ILE A 105 2.51 -8.35 -10.12
CA ILE A 105 2.77 -7.48 -8.98
C ILE A 105 1.74 -7.62 -7.87
N VAL A 106 2.16 -7.25 -6.66
CA VAL A 106 1.29 -6.98 -5.53
C VAL A 106 1.58 -5.59 -4.97
N THR A 107 0.55 -4.83 -4.61
CA THR A 107 0.67 -3.49 -4.00
C THR A 107 0.06 -3.48 -2.62
N TYR A 108 0.78 -2.90 -1.69
CA TYR A 108 0.33 -2.59 -0.34
C TYR A 108 0.34 -1.08 -0.12
N GLN A 109 -0.56 -0.64 0.73
CA GLN A 109 -0.63 0.74 1.20
C GLN A 109 -0.61 0.79 2.71
N SER A 110 -0.04 1.87 3.26
CA SER A 110 -0.12 2.17 4.67
C SER A 110 -0.69 3.56 4.90
N GLN A 111 -1.37 3.70 6.03
CA GLN A 111 -1.76 4.99 6.59
C GLN A 111 -1.40 4.98 8.07
N VAL A 112 -0.55 5.91 8.47
CA VAL A 112 -0.25 6.20 9.88
C VAL A 112 -0.87 7.55 10.24
N VAL A 113 -1.62 7.57 11.33
CA VAL A 113 -2.25 8.79 11.84
C VAL A 113 -1.88 8.97 13.30
N ASP A 114 -1.08 9.99 13.56
CA ASP A 114 -0.71 10.41 14.89
C ASP A 114 -1.53 11.64 15.31
N ARG A 115 -2.06 11.61 16.52
CA ARG A 115 -2.87 12.70 17.10
C ARG A 115 -2.38 13.05 18.50
N ASP A 116 -2.06 14.34 18.62
CA ASP A 116 -1.84 15.03 19.87
C ASP A 116 -2.70 16.31 19.88
N THR A 117 -2.13 17.48 19.99
CA THR A 117 -2.75 18.79 19.75
C THR A 117 -2.98 19.07 18.28
N ALA A 118 -2.24 18.42 17.40
CA ALA A 118 -2.40 18.40 15.94
C ALA A 118 -2.59 16.97 15.44
N THR A 119 -3.03 16.84 14.20
CA THR A 119 -3.09 15.54 13.50
C THR A 119 -2.03 15.51 12.43
N TRP A 120 -1.17 14.51 12.49
CA TRP A 120 -0.17 14.20 11.46
C TRP A 120 -0.58 12.94 10.74
N ARG A 121 -0.35 12.88 9.44
CA ARG A 121 -0.62 11.73 8.60
C ARG A 121 0.59 11.38 7.79
N ASP A 122 0.81 10.09 7.65
CA ASP A 122 1.79 9.52 6.75
C ASP A 122 1.11 8.43 5.94
N GLU A 123 1.08 8.60 4.63
CA GLU A 123 0.55 7.63 3.69
C GLU A 123 1.70 7.16 2.81
N ASP A 124 1.86 5.86 2.67
CA ASP A 124 2.87 5.25 1.80
C ASP A 124 2.24 4.14 0.96
N CYS A 125 2.91 3.79 -0.13
CA CYS A 125 2.56 2.64 -0.93
C CYS A 125 3.82 1.97 -1.48
N ALA A 126 3.77 0.66 -1.63
CA ALA A 126 4.82 -0.12 -2.24
C ALA A 126 4.23 -1.19 -3.16
N SER A 127 4.72 -1.25 -4.39
CA SER A 127 4.44 -2.33 -5.33
C SER A 127 5.64 -3.24 -5.43
N PHE A 128 5.41 -4.54 -5.40
CA PHE A 128 6.46 -5.56 -5.43
C PHE A 128 6.27 -6.46 -6.64
N SER A 129 7.36 -6.74 -7.34
CA SER A 129 7.41 -7.74 -8.41
C SER A 129 7.23 -9.15 -7.83
N LYS A 130 6.27 -9.91 -8.31
CA LYS A 130 6.10 -11.31 -7.91
C LYS A 130 7.24 -12.19 -8.41
N LYS A 131 7.94 -11.80 -9.46
CA LYS A 131 9.01 -12.57 -10.07
C LYS A 131 10.24 -12.70 -9.18
N ASP A 132 10.61 -11.63 -8.49
CA ASP A 132 11.89 -11.51 -7.76
C ASP A 132 11.80 -10.70 -6.46
N GLY A 133 10.61 -10.24 -6.11
CA GLY A 133 10.34 -9.54 -4.86
C GLY A 133 10.85 -8.10 -4.80
N HIS A 134 11.48 -7.56 -5.86
CA HIS A 134 11.98 -6.19 -5.77
C HIS A 134 10.84 -5.17 -5.68
N ARG A 135 11.02 -4.11 -4.90
CA ARG A 135 10.09 -2.97 -4.84
C ARG A 135 10.22 -2.15 -6.12
N LEU A 136 9.09 -1.95 -6.82
CA LEU A 136 9.08 -1.17 -8.06
C LEU A 136 9.26 0.32 -7.75
N GLY A 137 10.24 0.92 -8.41
CA GLY A 137 10.43 2.36 -8.38
C GLY A 137 9.49 3.09 -9.35
N ILE A 138 9.39 4.41 -9.19
CA ILE A 138 8.52 5.26 -10.01
C ILE A 138 8.74 5.09 -11.53
N LYS A 139 9.97 4.84 -11.98
CA LYS A 139 10.32 4.63 -13.39
C LYS A 139 9.92 3.26 -13.93
N GLU A 140 9.63 2.31 -13.05
CA GLU A 140 9.13 0.98 -13.42
C GLU A 140 7.61 0.96 -13.48
N ILE A 141 6.97 1.94 -12.85
CA ILE A 141 5.52 2.16 -12.92
C ILE A 141 5.17 3.12 -14.06
N PHE A 142 5.90 4.23 -14.20
CA PHE A 142 5.67 5.24 -15.23
C PHE A 142 6.77 5.27 -16.29
N LYS A 143 6.36 5.32 -17.57
CA LYS A 143 7.26 5.50 -18.73
C LYS A 143 7.38 6.95 -19.21
N CYS A 144 6.74 7.89 -18.53
CA CYS A 144 6.77 9.31 -18.88
C CYS A 144 7.80 10.08 -18.03
N PRO A 145 8.20 11.30 -18.45
CA PRO A 145 9.03 12.17 -17.63
C PRO A 145 8.34 12.54 -16.31
N GLU A 146 9.12 12.73 -15.25
CA GLU A 146 8.63 13.11 -13.90
C GLU A 146 7.72 14.35 -13.92
N ARG A 147 8.03 15.33 -14.78
CA ARG A 147 7.19 16.52 -14.96
C ARG A 147 5.74 16.16 -15.32
N LYS A 148 5.53 15.09 -16.12
CA LYS A 148 4.18 14.62 -16.45
C LYS A 148 3.48 14.01 -15.27
N ILE A 149 4.21 13.26 -14.43
CA ILE A 149 3.68 12.71 -13.19
C ILE A 149 3.23 13.84 -12.26
N LYS A 150 4.06 14.86 -12.06
CA LYS A 150 3.72 16.06 -11.27
C LYS A 150 2.46 16.76 -11.78
N GLN A 151 2.28 16.86 -13.09
CA GLN A 151 1.06 17.42 -13.70
C GLN A 151 -0.17 16.57 -13.37
N LEU A 152 -0.06 15.24 -13.41
CA LEU A 152 -1.13 14.33 -13.03
C LEU A 152 -1.46 14.47 -11.53
N MET A 153 -0.46 14.46 -10.66
CA MET A 153 -0.64 14.71 -9.22
C MET A 153 -1.37 16.04 -8.99
N TRP A 154 -0.94 17.09 -9.66
CA TRP A 154 -1.58 18.41 -9.56
C TRP A 154 -3.04 18.42 -10.01
N GLN A 155 -3.34 17.74 -11.11
CA GLN A 155 -4.69 17.61 -11.64
C GLN A 155 -5.61 16.85 -10.68
N PHE A 156 -5.08 15.81 -10.03
CA PHE A 156 -5.83 14.90 -9.16
C PHE A 156 -5.60 15.14 -7.67
N ARG A 157 -5.02 16.28 -7.27
CA ARG A 157 -4.77 16.59 -5.87
C ARG A 157 -6.03 16.72 -5.00
N GLY A 158 -7.21 16.88 -5.63
CA GLY A 158 -8.46 17.07 -4.87
C GLY A 158 -8.37 18.20 -3.87
N ASP A 159 -8.76 17.91 -2.63
CA ASP A 159 -8.72 18.83 -1.49
C ASP A 159 -7.41 18.73 -0.68
N LEU A 160 -6.39 17.99 -1.18
CA LEU A 160 -5.10 17.92 -0.49
C LEU A 160 -4.50 19.32 -0.35
N PRO A 161 -4.10 19.72 0.86
CA PRO A 161 -3.52 21.03 1.12
C PRO A 161 -2.06 21.09 0.63
N VAL A 162 -1.88 21.09 -0.69
CA VAL A 162 -0.58 21.14 -1.33
C VAL A 162 0.10 22.46 -0.97
N GLY A 163 1.28 22.39 -0.36
CA GLY A 163 2.00 23.58 0.11
C GLY A 163 2.71 24.38 -0.97
N VAL A 164 2.54 24.01 -2.26
CA VAL A 164 3.20 24.63 -3.42
C VAL A 164 2.17 25.26 -4.36
N SER A 165 2.60 26.21 -5.18
CA SER A 165 1.75 26.94 -6.12
C SER A 165 1.90 26.47 -7.57
N ASP A 166 2.97 25.72 -7.87
CA ASP A 166 3.30 25.22 -9.20
C ASP A 166 3.47 23.69 -9.16
N PRO A 167 2.89 22.93 -10.13
CA PRO A 167 3.10 21.49 -10.22
C PRO A 167 4.58 21.09 -10.32
N ASP A 168 5.44 21.90 -10.91
CA ASP A 168 6.86 21.58 -11.05
C ASP A 168 7.61 21.57 -9.69
N GLU A 169 7.03 22.18 -8.64
CA GLU A 169 7.57 22.18 -7.27
C GLU A 169 7.19 20.90 -6.48
N LEU A 170 6.23 20.09 -6.98
CA LEU A 170 5.88 18.82 -6.35
C LEU A 170 7.08 17.87 -6.35
N VAL A 171 7.19 17.10 -5.27
CA VAL A 171 8.13 15.96 -5.18
C VAL A 171 7.34 14.69 -5.47
N VAL A 172 7.89 13.82 -6.30
CA VAL A 172 7.32 12.51 -6.62
C VAL A 172 8.01 11.49 -5.75
N GLY A 173 7.25 10.83 -4.90
CA GLY A 173 7.69 9.72 -4.07
C GLY A 173 7.40 8.37 -4.72
N ASP A 174 7.03 7.40 -3.89
CA ASP A 174 6.66 6.06 -4.33
C ASP A 174 5.32 6.07 -5.07
N ALA A 175 5.06 5.00 -5.80
CA ALA A 175 3.81 4.82 -6.51
C ALA A 175 3.33 3.37 -6.45
N GLY A 176 2.03 3.17 -6.68
CA GLY A 176 1.41 1.86 -6.69
C GLY A 176 0.04 1.87 -7.31
N TYR A 177 -0.70 0.80 -7.09
CA TYR A 177 -2.01 0.61 -7.69
C TYR A 177 -3.07 0.36 -6.60
N ILE A 178 -4.28 0.85 -6.89
CA ILE A 178 -5.53 0.50 -6.21
C ILE A 178 -6.53 0.18 -7.32
N ASP A 179 -7.61 -0.52 -7.01
CA ASP A 179 -8.66 -0.77 -7.99
C ASP A 179 -9.11 0.52 -8.68
N GLY A 180 -8.95 0.58 -10.00
CA GLY A 180 -9.32 1.72 -10.82
C GLY A 180 -8.41 2.96 -10.69
N TRP A 181 -7.35 2.93 -9.88
CA TRP A 181 -6.50 4.07 -9.60
C TRP A 181 -5.01 3.71 -9.62
N VAL A 182 -4.21 4.73 -9.91
CA VAL A 182 -2.76 4.74 -9.63
C VAL A 182 -2.54 5.74 -8.50
N VAL A 183 -1.86 5.31 -7.45
CA VAL A 183 -1.47 6.16 -6.35
C VAL A 183 -0.03 6.64 -6.54
N VAL A 184 0.22 7.91 -6.27
CA VAL A 184 1.57 8.48 -6.19
C VAL A 184 1.69 9.20 -4.85
N ILE A 185 2.71 8.86 -4.09
CA ILE A 185 2.98 9.52 -2.81
C ILE A 185 3.71 10.84 -3.07
N GLY A 186 3.27 11.87 -2.38
CA GLY A 186 3.87 13.20 -2.49
C GLY A 186 3.58 14.06 -1.27
N PRO A 187 4.15 15.29 -1.22
CA PRO A 187 3.99 16.17 -0.08
C PRO A 187 2.60 16.81 -0.04
N ALA A 188 2.07 16.95 1.17
CA ALA A 188 0.93 17.80 1.46
C ALA A 188 1.08 18.39 2.87
N ARG A 189 0.47 19.54 3.14
CA ARG A 189 0.55 20.18 4.46
C ARG A 189 -0.15 19.33 5.52
N GLY A 190 0.56 18.99 6.59
CA GLY A 190 0.06 18.11 7.66
C GLY A 190 0.19 16.61 7.33
N TYR A 191 0.94 16.30 6.28
CA TYR A 191 1.32 14.94 5.89
C TYR A 191 2.85 14.85 5.79
N THR A 192 3.41 13.73 6.18
CA THR A 192 4.78 13.33 5.82
C THR A 192 4.77 12.79 4.40
N GLY A 193 3.81 11.92 4.08
CA GLY A 193 3.45 11.49 2.75
C GLY A 193 1.93 11.57 2.56
N ALA A 194 1.47 11.95 1.38
CA ALA A 194 0.06 11.99 1.00
C ALA A 194 -0.18 11.25 -0.31
N ALA A 195 -1.26 10.49 -0.39
CA ALA A 195 -1.63 9.73 -1.57
C ALA A 195 -2.40 10.59 -2.58
N TYR A 196 -1.81 10.78 -3.76
CA TYR A 196 -2.46 11.40 -4.92
C TYR A 196 -3.08 10.30 -5.78
N LEU A 197 -4.41 10.24 -5.80
CA LEU A 197 -5.16 9.21 -6.49
C LEU A 197 -5.45 9.65 -7.93
N ILE A 198 -4.79 9.02 -8.90
CA ILE A 198 -4.94 9.30 -10.33
C ILE A 198 -5.79 8.20 -10.95
N ARG A 199 -6.90 8.54 -11.61
CA ARG A 199 -7.73 7.53 -12.29
C ARG A 199 -6.89 6.71 -13.26
N TYR A 200 -7.01 5.38 -13.21
CA TYR A 200 -6.22 4.48 -14.04
C TYR A 200 -6.30 4.82 -15.52
N GLN A 201 -7.51 5.05 -16.06
CA GLN A 201 -7.73 5.38 -17.48
C GLN A 201 -6.96 6.64 -17.92
N VAL A 202 -6.75 7.60 -16.99
CA VAL A 202 -5.98 8.82 -17.26
C VAL A 202 -4.47 8.55 -17.16
N ALA A 203 -4.05 7.68 -16.26
CA ALA A 203 -2.66 7.30 -16.09
C ALA A 203 -2.18 6.29 -17.16
N GLU A 204 -3.05 5.40 -17.64
CA GLU A 204 -2.72 4.27 -18.52
C GLU A 204 -1.77 4.61 -19.70
N PRO A 205 -1.95 5.72 -20.46
CA PRO A 205 -1.02 6.07 -21.54
C PRO A 205 0.42 6.32 -21.09
N TYR A 206 0.64 6.53 -19.80
CA TYR A 206 1.92 6.87 -19.19
C TYR A 206 2.52 5.75 -18.34
N LEU A 207 1.83 4.61 -18.20
CA LEU A 207 2.29 3.46 -17.42
C LEU A 207 3.18 2.52 -18.25
N GLN A 208 4.09 1.81 -17.59
CA GLN A 208 5.01 0.84 -18.22
C GLN A 208 4.31 -0.41 -18.78
N GLY A 209 3.11 -0.70 -18.35
CA GLY A 209 2.32 -1.85 -18.82
C GLY A 209 0.85 -1.61 -18.60
N LYS A 210 0.03 -2.49 -19.16
CA LYS A 210 -1.38 -2.57 -18.80
C LYS A 210 -1.53 -3.48 -17.61
N ARG A 211 -2.32 -3.06 -16.62
CA ARG A 211 -2.69 -3.87 -15.49
C ARG A 211 -4.10 -4.42 -15.71
N THR A 212 -4.28 -5.72 -15.46
CA THR A 212 -5.54 -6.44 -15.75
C THR A 212 -6.37 -6.73 -14.51
N GLY A 213 -5.81 -6.57 -13.32
CA GLY A 213 -6.50 -6.77 -12.05
C GLY A 213 -7.19 -5.49 -11.58
N GLY A 214 -8.34 -5.63 -10.93
CA GLY A 214 -8.99 -4.54 -10.23
C GLY A 214 -9.67 -3.47 -11.08
N TYR A 215 -10.13 -3.79 -12.27
CA TYR A 215 -11.07 -2.96 -13.01
C TYR A 215 -12.49 -3.20 -12.49
N TYR A 216 -12.98 -2.27 -11.70
CA TYR A 216 -14.41 -2.04 -11.67
C TYR A 216 -14.74 -1.35 -13.00
N ASP A 217 -15.17 -2.11 -14.00
CA ASP A 217 -16.04 -1.58 -15.04
C ASP A 217 -17.31 -1.17 -14.30
N GLY A 218 -17.33 0.08 -13.85
CA GLY A 218 -18.55 0.68 -13.36
C GLY A 218 -19.53 0.68 -14.51
N GLU A 219 -20.33 -0.37 -14.63
CA GLU A 219 -21.66 -0.22 -15.18
C GLU A 219 -22.32 0.84 -14.31
N GLU A 220 -22.38 2.06 -14.82
CA GLU A 220 -23.28 3.07 -14.30
C GLU A 220 -24.66 2.40 -14.38
N ASP A 221 -25.19 1.96 -13.23
CA ASP A 221 -26.60 1.69 -13.08
C ASP A 221 -27.31 3.02 -13.31
N ASP A 222 -27.63 3.28 -14.59
CA ASP A 222 -28.64 4.26 -15.01
C ASP A 222 -30.00 3.77 -14.48
N GLU A 223 -30.42 4.28 -13.33
CA GLU A 223 -31.81 4.37 -12.92
C GLU A 223 -32.24 5.82 -12.65
#